data_fe22a8195057d0fb2dce162cc18c7f6c
#
_entry.id   fe22a8195057d0fb2dce162cc18c7f6c
#
_cell.length_a   1.000
_cell.length_b   1.000
_cell.length_c   1.000
_cell.angle_alpha   90.00
_cell.angle_beta   90.00
_cell.angle_gamma   90.00
#
_symmetry.space_group_name_H-M   'P 1'
#
loop_
_entity.id
_entity.type
_entity.pdbx_description
1 polymer ?
#
loop_
_entity_poly.entity_id
_entity_poly.type
_entity_poly.pdbx_seq_one_letter_code
_entity_poly.pdbx_strand_id
1 'polypeptide(L)'
;MKTQIKCYSIVLVMVFSFAIDSAFSAEPTITVWKSASCGCCQRWVDYLQDDGFEVIAHNVDDVVSIKQKLGITNPALYSCHTAKVGGYIIEGHVPASDIRRLLNEHPKLMGLTA
;
A
#
# COMPACT_ATOMS: atom_id res chain seq x y z
N MET A 1 -53.05 -28.76 51.26
CA MET A 1 -52.89 -28.10 49.95
C MET A 1 -51.44 -27.73 49.86
N LYS A 2 -50.63 -28.49 49.07
CA LYS A 2 -49.21 -28.21 48.87
C LYS A 2 -49.07 -27.51 47.54
N THR A 3 -48.77 -26.22 47.57
CA THR A 3 -48.53 -25.42 46.36
C THR A 3 -47.09 -25.67 45.89
N GLN A 4 -46.94 -26.34 44.75
CA GLN A 4 -45.66 -26.58 44.10
C GLN A 4 -45.28 -25.35 43.31
N ILE A 5 -44.27 -24.61 43.77
CA ILE A 5 -43.67 -23.51 43.02
C ILE A 5 -42.63 -24.11 42.09
N LYS A 6 -42.95 -24.16 40.81
CA LYS A 6 -41.98 -24.56 39.74
C LYS A 6 -41.08 -23.36 39.48
N CYS A 7 -39.82 -23.46 39.95
CA CYS A 7 -38.75 -22.58 39.52
C CYS A 7 -38.41 -22.86 38.06
N TYR A 8 -38.79 -21.96 37.14
CA TYR A 8 -38.30 -21.93 35.78
C TYR A 8 -36.95 -21.22 35.78
N SER A 9 -35.89 -21.99 35.66
CA SER A 9 -34.55 -21.46 35.39
C SER A 9 -34.50 -20.93 33.97
N ILE A 10 -34.55 -19.63 33.84
CA ILE A 10 -34.31 -18.95 32.55
C ILE A 10 -32.81 -18.97 32.34
N VAL A 11 -32.34 -19.87 31.48
CA VAL A 11 -30.96 -19.84 30.97
C VAL A 11 -30.88 -18.76 29.93
N LEU A 12 -30.36 -17.61 30.35
CA LEU A 12 -30.04 -16.48 29.44
C LEU A 12 -28.77 -16.84 28.66
N VAL A 13 -28.94 -17.38 27.46
CA VAL A 13 -27.82 -17.59 26.52
C VAL A 13 -27.39 -16.22 25.97
N MET A 14 -26.34 -15.66 26.57
CA MET A 14 -25.65 -14.50 25.98
C MET A 14 -24.90 -14.97 24.73
N VAL A 15 -25.48 -14.71 23.58
CA VAL A 15 -24.76 -14.82 22.28
C VAL A 15 -23.84 -13.63 22.19
N PHE A 16 -22.55 -13.87 22.52
CA PHE A 16 -21.49 -12.89 22.31
C PHE A 16 -21.19 -12.87 20.80
N SER A 17 -21.83 -11.97 20.09
CA SER A 17 -21.49 -11.70 18.68
C SER A 17 -20.09 -11.07 18.65
N PHE A 18 -19.07 -11.88 18.37
CA PHE A 18 -17.77 -11.37 17.96
C PHE A 18 -17.95 -10.71 16.59
N ALA A 19 -18.12 -9.39 16.57
CA ALA A 19 -17.89 -8.60 15.39
C ALA A 19 -16.40 -8.73 15.07
N ILE A 20 -16.05 -9.50 14.06
CA ILE A 20 -14.72 -9.52 13.48
C ILE A 20 -14.63 -8.21 12.69
N ASP A 21 -14.19 -7.14 13.34
CA ASP A 21 -13.71 -5.96 12.66
C ASP A 21 -12.47 -6.39 11.86
N SER A 22 -12.68 -6.73 10.59
CA SER A 22 -11.60 -6.81 9.63
C SER A 22 -11.05 -5.40 9.48
N ALA A 23 -10.04 -5.06 10.29
CA ALA A 23 -9.26 -3.87 10.09
C ALA A 23 -8.60 -4.01 8.70
N PHE A 24 -9.28 -3.49 7.68
CA PHE A 24 -8.72 -3.31 6.36
C PHE A 24 -7.64 -2.24 6.51
N SER A 25 -6.41 -2.67 6.74
CA SER A 25 -5.26 -1.77 6.74
C SER A 25 -5.13 -1.23 5.31
N ALA A 26 -5.44 0.06 5.13
CA ALA A 26 -5.25 0.71 3.85
C ALA A 26 -3.79 0.58 3.41
N GLU A 27 -3.56 0.25 2.14
CA GLU A 27 -2.20 0.21 1.57
C GLU A 27 -1.57 1.61 1.69
N PRO A 28 -0.25 1.69 1.95
CA PRO A 28 0.41 2.99 2.06
C PRO A 28 0.36 3.73 0.71
N THR A 29 0.23 5.05 0.77
CA THR A 29 0.23 5.92 -0.42
C THR A 29 1.55 5.82 -1.17
N ILE A 30 1.50 5.70 -2.48
CA ILE A 30 2.66 5.74 -3.38
C ILE A 30 2.91 7.20 -3.75
N THR A 31 4.08 7.72 -3.43
CA THR A 31 4.51 9.05 -3.88
C THR A 31 5.44 8.91 -5.07
N VAL A 32 5.12 9.54 -6.19
CA VAL A 32 5.86 9.46 -7.46
C VAL A 32 6.43 10.82 -7.84
N TRP A 33 7.68 10.88 -8.25
CA TRP A 33 8.32 12.05 -8.85
C TRP A 33 8.68 11.76 -10.30
N LYS A 34 8.19 12.58 -11.22
CA LYS A 34 8.33 12.40 -12.65
C LYS A 34 8.40 13.76 -13.37
N SER A 35 8.86 13.76 -14.60
CA SER A 35 8.72 14.93 -15.48
C SER A 35 7.26 15.12 -15.89
N ALA A 36 6.80 16.37 -16.00
CA ALA A 36 5.47 16.70 -16.52
C ALA A 36 5.21 16.16 -17.93
N SER A 37 6.24 16.08 -18.76
CA SER A 37 6.18 15.61 -20.15
C SER A 37 6.32 14.09 -20.31
N CYS A 38 6.57 13.34 -19.24
CA CYS A 38 6.76 11.89 -19.30
C CYS A 38 5.41 11.15 -19.40
N GLY A 39 4.96 10.87 -20.62
CA GLY A 39 3.68 10.20 -20.87
C GLY A 39 3.65 8.74 -20.35
N CYS A 40 4.75 8.01 -20.47
CA CYS A 40 4.80 6.63 -19.95
C CYS A 40 4.79 6.59 -18.42
N CYS A 41 5.37 7.59 -17.76
CA CYS A 41 5.30 7.73 -16.30
C CYS A 41 3.87 8.00 -15.85
N GLN A 42 3.14 8.85 -16.57
CA GLN A 42 1.74 9.14 -16.26
C GLN A 42 0.87 7.87 -16.42
N ARG A 43 1.06 7.10 -17.51
CA ARG A 43 0.33 5.85 -17.71
C ARG A 43 0.62 4.82 -16.60
N TRP A 44 1.82 4.79 -16.05
CA TRP A 44 2.12 3.92 -14.90
C TRP A 44 1.43 4.40 -13.61
N VAL A 45 1.36 5.71 -13.38
CA VAL A 45 0.57 6.29 -12.29
C VAL A 45 -0.90 5.90 -12.42
N ASP A 46 -1.49 6.10 -13.60
CA ASP A 46 -2.89 5.77 -13.88
C ASP A 46 -3.15 4.26 -13.67
N TYR A 47 -2.24 3.41 -14.14
CA TYR A 47 -2.29 1.96 -13.94
C TYR A 47 -2.31 1.57 -12.46
N LEU A 48 -1.48 2.19 -11.62
CA LEU A 48 -1.47 1.91 -10.17
C LEU A 48 -2.75 2.39 -9.50
N GLN A 49 -3.31 3.53 -9.92
CA GLN A 49 -4.58 4.05 -9.42
C GLN A 49 -5.74 3.14 -9.82
N ASP A 50 -5.78 2.67 -11.07
CA ASP A 50 -6.79 1.73 -11.56
C ASP A 50 -6.73 0.38 -10.81
N ASP A 51 -5.53 -0.01 -10.37
CA ASP A 51 -5.30 -1.21 -9.56
C ASP A 51 -5.63 -1.01 -8.07
N GLY A 52 -6.02 0.19 -7.65
CA GLY A 52 -6.52 0.50 -6.31
C GLY A 52 -5.53 1.16 -5.36
N PHE A 53 -4.30 1.48 -5.81
CA PHE A 53 -3.38 2.26 -4.98
C PHE A 53 -3.77 3.73 -4.91
N GLU A 54 -3.59 4.33 -3.75
CA GLU A 54 -3.54 5.78 -3.62
C GLU A 54 -2.18 6.28 -4.11
N VAL A 55 -2.18 7.13 -5.14
CA VAL A 55 -0.95 7.65 -5.74
C VAL A 55 -0.95 9.16 -5.74
N ILE A 56 0.12 9.77 -5.22
CA ILE A 56 0.40 11.20 -5.29
C ILE A 56 1.58 11.41 -6.24
N ALA A 57 1.35 12.06 -7.38
CA ALA A 57 2.37 12.32 -8.37
C ALA A 57 2.80 13.79 -8.34
N HIS A 58 4.12 14.01 -8.27
CA HIS A 58 4.75 15.32 -8.34
C HIS A 58 5.48 15.46 -9.67
N ASN A 59 5.14 16.49 -10.42
CA ASN A 59 5.94 16.89 -11.58
C ASN A 59 7.15 17.68 -11.10
N VAL A 60 8.34 17.27 -11.51
CA VAL A 60 9.61 17.87 -11.13
C VAL A 60 10.49 18.06 -12.36
N ASP A 61 11.34 19.10 -12.36
CA ASP A 61 12.26 19.38 -13.46
C ASP A 61 13.51 18.48 -13.39
N ASP A 62 13.94 18.12 -12.20
CA ASP A 62 15.15 17.31 -11.96
C ASP A 62 14.83 16.05 -11.15
N VAL A 63 14.42 15.01 -11.85
CA VAL A 63 14.15 13.68 -11.25
C VAL A 63 15.44 13.04 -10.72
N VAL A 64 16.60 13.31 -11.34
CA VAL A 64 17.89 12.74 -10.94
C VAL A 64 18.27 13.21 -9.54
N SER A 65 18.11 14.49 -9.25
CA SER A 65 18.34 15.03 -7.90
C SER A 65 17.46 14.36 -6.84
N ILE A 66 16.20 14.07 -7.18
CA ILE A 66 15.31 13.33 -6.27
C ILE A 66 15.82 11.89 -6.02
N LYS A 67 16.23 11.18 -7.08
CA LYS A 67 16.81 9.82 -6.95
C LYS A 67 17.99 9.80 -5.99
N GLN A 68 18.91 10.74 -6.16
CA GLN A 68 20.09 10.85 -5.30
C GLN A 68 19.72 11.12 -3.84
N LYS A 69 18.76 12.02 -3.59
CA LYS A 69 18.23 12.30 -2.23
C LYS A 69 17.56 11.09 -1.60
N LEU A 70 16.95 10.22 -2.41
CA LEU A 70 16.36 8.96 -1.97
C LEU A 70 17.38 7.83 -1.80
N GLY A 71 18.67 8.08 -2.13
CA GLY A 71 19.76 7.12 -1.95
C GLY A 71 20.06 6.25 -3.18
N ILE A 72 19.42 6.51 -4.34
CA ILE A 72 19.75 5.81 -5.59
C ILE A 72 20.95 6.52 -6.22
N THR A 73 22.14 6.00 -5.96
CA THR A 73 23.40 6.61 -6.41
C THR A 73 23.97 5.98 -7.66
N ASN A 74 23.49 4.78 -8.04
CA ASN A 74 23.94 4.08 -9.24
C ASN A 74 23.08 4.47 -10.45
N PRO A 75 23.62 5.23 -11.45
CA PRO A 75 22.86 5.63 -12.63
C PRO A 75 22.32 4.48 -13.47
N ALA A 76 22.92 3.28 -13.37
CA ALA A 76 22.44 2.09 -14.09
C ALA A 76 21.03 1.64 -13.65
N LEU A 77 20.59 2.09 -12.49
CA LEU A 77 19.24 1.80 -11.96
C LEU A 77 18.21 2.89 -12.32
N TYR A 78 18.62 3.99 -12.95
CA TYR A 78 17.73 5.11 -13.21
C TYR A 78 16.69 4.80 -14.29
N SER A 79 15.45 5.14 -13.99
CA SER A 79 14.33 5.18 -14.94
C SER A 79 13.85 6.63 -15.14
N CYS A 80 12.76 6.83 -15.88
CA CYS A 80 12.18 8.15 -16.14
C CYS A 80 11.53 8.78 -14.90
N HIS A 81 11.19 7.99 -13.90
CA HIS A 81 10.56 8.42 -12.64
C HIS A 81 11.17 7.69 -11.46
N THR A 82 10.81 8.11 -10.28
CA THR A 82 11.10 7.37 -9.04
C THR A 82 9.89 7.48 -8.11
N ALA A 83 9.69 6.47 -7.29
CA ALA A 83 8.60 6.45 -6.34
C ALA A 83 9.04 5.94 -4.97
N LYS A 84 8.23 6.25 -3.96
CA LYS A 84 8.41 5.76 -2.59
C LYS A 84 7.08 5.25 -2.05
N VAL A 85 7.12 4.09 -1.41
CA VAL A 85 5.96 3.46 -0.77
C VAL A 85 6.39 2.63 0.43
N GLY A 86 5.77 2.82 1.59
CA GLY A 86 6.05 2.01 2.78
C GLY A 86 7.52 1.95 3.20
N GLY A 87 8.30 3.00 2.91
CA GLY A 87 9.74 3.05 3.16
C GLY A 87 10.61 2.47 2.03
N TYR A 88 10.02 1.84 1.01
CA TYR A 88 10.72 1.29 -0.16
C TYR A 88 10.78 2.27 -1.32
N ILE A 89 11.81 2.14 -2.15
CA ILE A 89 11.99 2.88 -3.39
C ILE A 89 11.55 2.01 -4.55
N ILE A 90 10.81 2.59 -5.48
CA ILE A 90 10.36 1.92 -6.71
C ILE A 90 10.92 2.68 -7.91
N GLU A 91 11.67 1.99 -8.75
CA GLU A 91 12.26 2.51 -9.98
C GLU A 91 11.68 1.81 -11.20
N GLY A 92 11.21 2.58 -12.17
CA GLY A 92 10.63 2.03 -13.41
C GLY A 92 9.19 1.53 -13.23
N HIS A 93 8.73 0.79 -14.22
CA HIS A 93 7.34 0.32 -14.31
C HIS A 93 7.13 -1.00 -13.55
N VAL A 94 7.46 -1.01 -12.27
CA VAL A 94 7.25 -2.17 -11.40
C VAL A 94 5.76 -2.50 -11.33
N PRO A 95 5.36 -3.77 -11.56
CA PRO A 95 3.97 -4.18 -11.49
C PRO A 95 3.34 -3.99 -10.11
N ALA A 96 2.06 -3.64 -10.07
CA ALA A 96 1.29 -3.47 -8.83
C ALA A 96 1.35 -4.71 -7.92
N SER A 97 1.31 -5.91 -8.50
CA SER A 97 1.43 -7.17 -7.76
C SER A 97 2.76 -7.32 -7.03
N ASP A 98 3.86 -6.85 -7.65
CA ASP A 98 5.18 -6.90 -7.03
C ASP A 98 5.32 -5.86 -5.92
N ILE A 99 4.71 -4.69 -6.08
CA ILE A 99 4.63 -3.68 -5.01
C ILE A 99 3.84 -4.24 -3.81
N ARG A 100 2.69 -4.88 -4.03
CA ARG A 100 1.92 -5.53 -2.96
C ARG A 100 2.70 -6.62 -2.26
N ARG A 101 3.40 -7.46 -3.02
CA ARG A 101 4.25 -8.50 -2.45
C ARG A 101 5.35 -7.90 -1.57
N LEU A 102 6.02 -6.85 -2.05
CA LEU A 102 7.03 -6.10 -1.28
C LEU A 102 6.46 -5.57 0.05
N LEU A 103 5.28 -4.97 0.01
CA LEU A 103 4.59 -4.42 1.18
C LEU A 103 4.13 -5.50 2.17
N ASN A 104 3.79 -6.69 1.68
CA ASN A 104 3.36 -7.80 2.53
C ASN A 104 4.52 -8.58 3.16
N GLU A 105 5.60 -8.79 2.40
CA GLU A 105 6.74 -9.60 2.85
C GLU A 105 7.74 -8.80 3.69
N HIS A 106 7.75 -7.49 3.57
CA HIS A 106 8.67 -6.58 4.29
C HIS A 106 10.15 -7.01 4.25
N PRO A 107 10.70 -7.34 3.07
CA PRO A 107 12.08 -7.79 2.99
C PRO A 107 13.07 -6.67 3.34
N LYS A 108 14.25 -7.05 3.83
CA LYS A 108 15.33 -6.12 4.15
C LYS A 108 16.09 -5.70 2.89
N LEU A 109 15.47 -4.84 2.08
CA LEU A 109 16.06 -4.28 0.87
C LEU A 109 15.60 -2.83 0.70
N MET A 110 16.25 -2.09 -0.20
CA MET A 110 15.95 -0.68 -0.45
C MET A 110 14.68 -0.49 -1.27
N GLY A 111 14.42 -1.37 -2.23
CA GLY A 111 13.29 -1.25 -3.14
C GLY A 111 13.35 -2.23 -4.31
N LEU A 112 12.58 -1.94 -5.35
CA LEU A 112 12.50 -2.71 -6.59
C LEU A 112 12.81 -1.83 -7.80
N THR A 113 13.36 -2.43 -8.84
CA THR A 113 13.57 -1.81 -10.15
C THR A 113 13.07 -2.73 -11.26
N ALA A 114 12.55 -2.14 -12.33
CA ALA A 114 12.08 -2.82 -13.53
C ALA A 114 12.39 -1.99 -14.80
#